data_140ae6ffe61f8698729f899135eb51ed
#
_entry.id   140ae6ffe61f8698729f899135eb51ed
#
_cell.length_a   1.000
_cell.length_b   1.000
_cell.length_c   1.000
_cell.angle_alpha   90.00
_cell.angle_beta   90.00
_cell.angle_gamma   90.00
#
_symmetry.space_group_name_H-M   'P 1'
#
loop_
_entity.id
_entity.type
_entity.pdbx_description
1 polymer ?
#
loop_
_entity_poly.entity_id
_entity_poly.type
_entity_poly.pdbx_seq_one_letter_code
_entity_poly.pdbx_strand_id
1 'polypeptide(L)'
;MNRESHVDSEEYARWRRDVRKEATVCDVFLTGTNAITQDGRLVNVDATGNRVAGMVWGHPTSIIVVGRNKIVRDLDEAFHRIRNIIAPNHLRIRATELGGRKRNTPCMVTGECSDCKSIDRICNVFSIIEGKPSQTEIIVVILNQDVGLGWDPSWPQDRIEKIIENYKKFVFILV
;
A
#
# COMPACT_ATOMS: atom_id res chain seq x y z
N MET A 1 -3.06 -19.97 19.16
CA MET A 1 -2.37 -19.18 20.19
C MET A 1 -3.16 -17.92 20.40
N ASN A 2 -3.96 -17.84 21.49
CA ASN A 2 -4.85 -16.71 21.79
C ASN A 2 -4.03 -15.45 22.06
N ARG A 3 -4.22 -14.43 21.25
CA ARG A 3 -3.61 -13.10 21.39
C ARG A 3 -4.50 -12.18 22.26
N GLU A 4 -4.97 -12.68 23.37
CA GLU A 4 -5.59 -11.89 24.44
C GLU A 4 -4.59 -11.75 25.58
N SER A 5 -3.47 -11.10 25.33
CA SER A 5 -2.63 -10.58 26.40
C SER A 5 -2.49 -9.09 26.16
N HIS A 6 -2.88 -8.32 27.17
CA HIS A 6 -2.73 -6.88 27.33
C HIS A 6 -1.26 -6.46 27.13
N VAL A 7 -0.82 -6.42 25.88
CA VAL A 7 0.42 -5.72 25.56
C VAL A 7 0.11 -4.25 25.75
N ASP A 8 0.83 -3.60 26.66
CA ASP A 8 0.75 -2.16 26.87
C ASP A 8 0.77 -1.46 25.52
N SER A 9 -0.17 -0.58 25.26
CA SER A 9 -0.31 0.09 23.97
C SER A 9 0.96 0.84 23.56
N GLU A 10 1.75 1.31 24.54
CA GLU A 10 3.04 1.97 24.32
C GLU A 10 4.16 0.96 23.99
N GLU A 11 4.19 -0.19 24.65
CA GLU A 11 5.14 -1.27 24.37
C GLU A 11 4.93 -1.81 22.95
N TYR A 12 3.68 -2.05 22.56
CA TYR A 12 3.34 -2.47 21.19
C TYR A 12 3.71 -1.43 20.15
N ALA A 13 3.48 -0.14 20.42
CA ALA A 13 3.86 0.94 19.53
C ALA A 13 5.39 1.08 19.40
N ARG A 14 6.14 0.81 20.48
CA ARG A 14 7.62 0.78 20.48
C ARG A 14 8.12 -0.40 19.66
N TRP A 15 7.65 -1.59 19.94
CA TRP A 15 7.99 -2.80 19.19
C TRP A 15 7.74 -2.62 17.67
N ARG A 16 6.58 -2.08 17.28
CA ARG A 16 6.29 -1.80 15.87
C ARG A 16 7.25 -0.81 15.22
N ARG A 17 7.73 0.19 15.97
CA ARG A 17 8.74 1.12 15.45
C ARG A 17 10.08 0.43 15.24
N ASP A 18 10.47 -0.40 16.19
CA ASP A 18 11.77 -1.07 16.15
C ASP A 18 11.82 -2.11 15.02
N VAL A 19 10.80 -2.94 14.88
CA VAL A 19 10.66 -3.86 13.73
C VAL A 19 10.73 -3.12 12.37
N ARG A 20 10.11 -1.94 12.27
CA ARG A 20 10.20 -1.16 11.04
C ARG A 20 11.59 -0.59 10.78
N LYS A 21 12.33 -0.24 11.82
CA LYS A 21 13.73 0.20 11.69
C LYS A 21 14.63 -0.97 11.28
N GLU A 22 14.48 -2.13 11.93
CA GLU A 22 15.21 -3.33 11.54
C GLU A 22 14.93 -3.73 10.09
N ALA A 23 13.67 -3.63 9.65
CA ALA A 23 13.29 -3.87 8.27
C ALA A 23 13.95 -2.92 7.26
N THR A 24 14.57 -1.82 7.68
CA THR A 24 15.29 -0.92 6.77
C THR A 24 16.75 -1.31 6.51
N VAL A 25 17.25 -2.33 7.19
CA VAL A 25 18.66 -2.79 7.10
C VAL A 25 18.78 -4.30 6.83
N CYS A 26 17.69 -4.96 6.46
CA CYS A 26 17.72 -6.37 6.09
C CYS A 26 18.28 -6.57 4.67
N ASP A 27 18.73 -7.79 4.35
CA ASP A 27 19.33 -8.09 3.04
C ASP A 27 18.31 -8.02 1.89
N VAL A 28 17.06 -8.41 2.18
CA VAL A 28 15.98 -8.45 1.19
C VAL A 28 14.75 -7.74 1.72
N PHE A 29 14.27 -6.75 0.97
CA PHE A 29 13.01 -6.06 1.26
C PHE A 29 11.91 -6.57 0.34
N LEU A 30 10.91 -7.24 0.91
CA LEU A 30 9.77 -7.76 0.17
C LEU A 30 8.56 -6.84 0.34
N THR A 31 8.01 -6.34 -0.75
CA THR A 31 6.87 -5.42 -0.72
C THR A 31 6.01 -5.50 -1.97
N GLY A 32 4.87 -4.77 -1.96
CA GLY A 32 4.07 -4.50 -3.15
C GLY A 32 4.20 -3.05 -3.61
N THR A 33 3.64 -2.74 -4.77
CA THR A 33 3.47 -1.37 -5.27
C THR A 33 1.98 -1.00 -5.34
N ASN A 34 1.67 0.31 -5.38
CA ASN A 34 0.29 0.75 -5.59
C ASN A 34 -0.13 0.67 -7.06
N ALA A 35 0.76 1.01 -7.98
CA ALA A 35 0.55 0.83 -9.40
C ALA A 35 1.88 0.60 -10.12
N ILE A 36 1.82 -0.04 -11.28
CA ILE A 36 2.92 -0.14 -12.26
C ILE A 36 2.38 0.31 -13.61
N THR A 37 3.07 1.23 -14.25
CA THR A 37 2.70 1.69 -15.59
C THR A 37 3.14 0.69 -16.65
N GLN A 38 2.53 0.73 -17.84
CA GLN A 38 2.89 -0.17 -18.94
C GLN A 38 4.34 0.00 -19.43
N ASP A 39 4.92 1.19 -19.20
CA ASP A 39 6.33 1.47 -19.46
C ASP A 39 7.26 1.14 -18.28
N GLY A 40 6.74 0.51 -17.21
CA GLY A 40 7.54 -0.07 -16.13
C GLY A 40 7.78 0.82 -14.90
N ARG A 41 7.20 2.02 -14.82
CA ARG A 41 7.35 2.88 -13.64
C ARG A 41 6.55 2.36 -12.46
N LEU A 42 7.17 2.30 -11.29
CA LEU A 42 6.49 1.93 -10.05
C LEU A 42 5.99 3.18 -9.33
N VAL A 43 4.68 3.29 -9.14
CA VAL A 43 4.06 4.46 -8.52
C VAL A 43 3.51 4.09 -7.16
N ASN A 44 3.92 4.84 -6.13
CA ASN A 44 3.56 4.56 -4.75
C ASN A 44 3.07 5.78 -4.02
N VAL A 45 2.18 5.53 -3.05
CA VAL A 45 1.79 6.48 -2.01
C VAL A 45 1.99 5.85 -0.64
N ASP A 46 2.50 6.62 0.30
CA ASP A 46 2.76 6.14 1.64
C ASP A 46 2.37 7.18 2.71
N ALA A 47 1.96 6.69 3.87
CA ALA A 47 1.60 7.54 5.00
C ALA A 47 2.83 7.94 5.82
N THR A 48 3.72 7.00 6.08
CA THR A 48 4.90 7.14 6.94
C THR A 48 6.19 7.32 6.13
N GLY A 49 6.24 6.73 4.93
CA GLY A 49 7.42 6.75 4.05
C GLY A 49 8.34 5.53 4.23
N ASN A 50 8.11 4.70 5.23
CA ASN A 50 8.98 3.55 5.52
C ASN A 50 9.03 2.52 4.39
N ARG A 51 7.89 2.23 3.74
CA ARG A 51 7.83 1.30 2.61
C ARG A 51 8.55 1.88 1.39
N VAL A 52 8.28 3.13 1.06
CA VAL A 52 8.91 3.82 -0.07
C VAL A 52 10.43 3.93 0.13
N ALA A 53 10.89 4.26 1.34
CA ALA A 53 12.31 4.28 1.67
C ALA A 53 12.95 2.90 1.47
N GLY A 54 12.33 1.84 2.00
CA GLY A 54 12.83 0.47 1.86
C GLY A 54 12.83 -0.06 0.42
N MET A 55 11.98 0.48 -0.47
CA MET A 55 11.98 0.08 -1.88
C MET A 55 13.25 0.53 -2.62
N VAL A 56 13.87 1.63 -2.21
CA VAL A 56 14.95 2.28 -2.97
C VAL A 56 16.27 2.38 -2.22
N TRP A 57 16.28 2.16 -0.92
CA TRP A 57 17.44 2.35 -0.07
C TRP A 57 17.47 1.41 1.14
N GLY A 58 18.67 1.07 1.57
CA GLY A 58 18.93 0.30 2.79
C GLY A 58 19.09 -1.21 2.58
N HIS A 59 18.74 -1.71 1.39
CA HIS A 59 18.79 -3.15 1.08
C HIS A 59 19.61 -3.41 -0.18
N PRO A 60 20.39 -4.50 -0.24
CA PRO A 60 20.96 -4.98 -1.49
C PRO A 60 19.89 -5.35 -2.52
N THR A 61 18.77 -5.92 -2.07
CA THR A 61 17.70 -6.39 -2.97
C THR A 61 16.32 -5.99 -2.46
N SER A 62 15.50 -5.41 -3.34
CA SER A 62 14.07 -5.17 -3.13
C SER A 62 13.24 -6.01 -4.10
N ILE A 63 12.41 -6.90 -3.58
CA ILE A 63 11.48 -7.72 -4.36
C ILE A 63 10.10 -7.09 -4.29
N ILE A 64 9.56 -6.68 -5.45
CA ILE A 64 8.27 -5.99 -5.54
C ILE A 64 7.27 -6.90 -6.23
N VAL A 65 6.33 -7.44 -5.45
CA VAL A 65 5.27 -8.30 -5.96
C VAL A 65 4.06 -7.47 -6.34
N VAL A 66 3.60 -7.61 -7.57
CA VAL A 66 2.49 -6.83 -8.11
C VAL A 66 1.48 -7.71 -8.85
N GLY A 67 0.21 -7.58 -8.51
CA GLY A 67 -0.87 -8.23 -9.24
C GLY A 67 -1.20 -7.50 -10.55
N ARG A 68 -1.69 -8.23 -11.56
CA ARG A 68 -2.12 -7.67 -12.86
C ARG A 68 -3.13 -6.54 -12.73
N ASN A 69 -3.92 -6.53 -11.67
CA ASN A 69 -4.91 -5.48 -11.38
C ASN A 69 -4.29 -4.12 -11.05
N LYS A 70 -2.98 -4.04 -10.87
CA LYS A 70 -2.25 -2.80 -10.59
C LYS A 70 -1.50 -2.25 -11.79
N ILE A 71 -1.57 -2.93 -12.92
CA ILE A 71 -1.03 -2.41 -14.18
C ILE A 71 -1.94 -1.28 -14.67
N VAL A 72 -1.33 -0.15 -14.99
CA VAL A 72 -2.00 1.06 -15.47
C VAL A 72 -1.33 1.55 -16.75
N ARG A 73 -2.02 2.31 -17.57
CA ARG A 73 -1.52 2.81 -18.82
C ARG A 73 -0.31 3.76 -18.64
N ASP A 74 -0.46 4.73 -17.74
CA ASP A 74 0.46 5.86 -17.57
C ASP A 74 0.42 6.41 -16.13
N LEU A 75 1.16 7.48 -15.87
CA LEU A 75 1.22 8.14 -14.57
C LEU A 75 -0.12 8.79 -14.19
N ASP A 76 -0.85 9.34 -15.13
CA ASP A 76 -2.13 10.00 -14.85
C ASP A 76 -3.14 8.98 -14.34
N GLU A 77 -3.23 7.83 -14.99
CA GLU A 77 -4.06 6.72 -14.52
C GLU A 77 -3.56 6.18 -13.16
N ALA A 78 -2.25 6.08 -12.96
CA ALA A 78 -1.69 5.65 -11.68
C ALA A 78 -2.11 6.59 -10.54
N PHE A 79 -1.97 7.89 -10.70
CA PHE A 79 -2.38 8.87 -9.69
C PHE A 79 -3.88 8.88 -9.48
N HIS A 80 -4.66 8.81 -10.54
CA HIS A 80 -6.12 8.73 -10.45
C HIS A 80 -6.55 7.51 -9.63
N ARG A 81 -6.02 6.33 -9.97
CA ARG A 81 -6.35 5.07 -9.29
C ARG A 81 -5.92 5.07 -7.82
N ILE A 82 -4.72 5.57 -7.52
CA ILE A 82 -4.23 5.66 -6.14
C ILE A 82 -5.12 6.58 -5.31
N ARG A 83 -5.45 7.76 -5.83
CA ARG A 83 -6.19 8.79 -5.10
C ARG A 83 -7.68 8.49 -4.94
N ASN A 84 -8.32 7.93 -5.97
CA ASN A 84 -9.78 7.78 -6.00
C ASN A 84 -10.26 6.35 -5.73
N ILE A 85 -9.37 5.37 -5.82
CA ILE A 85 -9.74 3.97 -5.60
C ILE A 85 -8.98 3.38 -4.42
N ILE A 86 -7.64 3.37 -4.46
CA ILE A 86 -6.83 2.64 -3.47
C ILE A 86 -6.91 3.31 -2.11
N ALA A 87 -6.61 4.59 -2.00
CA ALA A 87 -6.55 5.29 -0.72
C ALA A 87 -7.92 5.36 0.00
N PRO A 88 -9.03 5.74 -0.65
CA PRO A 88 -10.34 5.75 -0.01
C PRO A 88 -10.78 4.38 0.47
N ASN A 89 -10.63 3.34 -0.36
CA ASN A 89 -11.05 2.00 0.00
C ASN A 89 -10.17 1.37 1.07
N HIS A 90 -8.85 1.62 1.05
CA HIS A 90 -7.96 1.22 2.13
C HIS A 90 -8.39 1.80 3.49
N LEU A 91 -8.72 3.09 3.52
CA LEU A 91 -9.20 3.76 4.75
C LEU A 91 -10.53 3.19 5.24
N ARG A 92 -11.49 2.98 4.33
CA ARG A 92 -12.80 2.41 4.65
C ARG A 92 -12.68 1.01 5.23
N ILE A 93 -11.95 0.12 4.54
CA ILE A 93 -11.77 -1.26 4.97
C ILE A 93 -11.08 -1.32 6.33
N ARG A 94 -10.05 -0.52 6.56
CA ARG A 94 -9.38 -0.50 7.88
C ARG A 94 -10.27 0.01 9.00
N ALA A 95 -11.13 0.97 8.72
CA ALA A 95 -12.03 1.52 9.74
C ALA A 95 -13.16 0.56 10.10
N THR A 96 -13.68 -0.19 9.13
CA THR A 96 -14.86 -1.07 9.32
C THR A 96 -14.48 -2.48 9.74
N GLU A 97 -13.48 -3.07 9.09
CA GLU A 97 -13.20 -4.50 9.23
C GLU A 97 -12.12 -4.82 10.28
N LEU A 98 -11.28 -3.84 10.62
CA LEU A 98 -10.10 -4.09 11.44
C LEU A 98 -10.12 -3.40 12.80
N GLY A 99 -11.22 -2.73 13.16
CA GLY A 99 -11.25 -1.90 14.36
C GLY A 99 -10.18 -0.80 14.38
N GLY A 100 -9.60 -0.51 13.20
CA GLY A 100 -8.56 0.49 13.07
C GLY A 100 -9.09 1.89 13.38
N ARG A 101 -8.20 2.80 13.77
CA ARG A 101 -8.55 4.20 14.02
C ARG A 101 -9.32 4.78 12.83
N LYS A 102 -10.55 5.20 13.06
CA LYS A 102 -11.32 5.95 12.06
C LYS A 102 -10.60 7.27 11.78
N ARG A 103 -10.23 7.46 10.52
CA ARG A 103 -9.55 8.68 10.07
C ARG A 103 -10.57 9.67 9.51
N ASN A 104 -10.40 10.93 9.85
CA ASN A 104 -11.28 11.99 9.36
C ASN A 104 -10.70 12.59 8.05
N THR A 105 -10.93 11.89 6.95
CA THR A 105 -10.54 12.36 5.60
C THR A 105 -11.75 12.47 4.70
N PRO A 106 -11.87 13.50 3.85
CA PRO A 106 -13.01 13.65 2.93
C PRO A 106 -13.22 12.44 2.05
N CYS A 107 -12.17 11.87 1.47
CA CYS A 107 -12.25 10.73 0.55
C CYS A 107 -12.80 9.45 1.20
N MET A 108 -12.69 9.30 2.52
CA MET A 108 -13.31 8.18 3.22
C MET A 108 -14.84 8.27 3.19
N VAL A 109 -15.38 9.48 3.17
CA VAL A 109 -16.82 9.76 3.12
C VAL A 109 -17.31 9.78 1.68
N THR A 110 -16.71 10.64 0.85
CA THR A 110 -17.14 10.88 -0.53
C THR A 110 -16.74 9.76 -1.50
N GLY A 111 -15.62 9.08 -1.25
CA GLY A 111 -15.00 8.15 -2.20
C GLY A 111 -14.02 8.79 -3.16
N GLU A 112 -14.01 10.12 -3.23
CA GLU A 112 -13.20 10.89 -4.17
C GLU A 112 -12.14 11.73 -3.46
N CYS A 113 -10.99 11.88 -4.10
CA CYS A 113 -9.89 12.69 -3.58
C CYS A 113 -10.13 14.17 -3.84
N SER A 114 -10.10 14.97 -2.78
CA SER A 114 -10.13 16.43 -2.84
C SER A 114 -8.78 17.10 -2.56
N ASP A 115 -7.69 16.36 -2.68
CA ASP A 115 -6.32 16.76 -2.29
C ASP A 115 -6.26 17.40 -0.89
N CYS A 116 -6.93 16.76 0.06
CA CYS A 116 -7.13 17.29 1.40
C CYS A 116 -5.80 17.53 2.15
N LYS A 117 -5.84 18.46 3.11
CA LYS A 117 -4.74 18.72 4.07
C LYS A 117 -5.07 18.17 5.46
N SER A 118 -5.96 17.17 5.55
CA SER A 118 -6.32 16.54 6.81
C SER A 118 -5.10 15.99 7.54
N ILE A 119 -5.04 16.19 8.85
CA ILE A 119 -4.01 15.60 9.72
C ILE A 119 -4.05 14.06 9.70
N ASP A 120 -5.19 13.49 9.34
CA ASP A 120 -5.40 12.06 9.25
C ASP A 120 -5.11 11.46 7.85
N ARG A 121 -4.65 12.27 6.89
CA ARG A 121 -4.36 11.78 5.53
C ARG A 121 -3.29 10.70 5.54
N ILE A 122 -3.40 9.78 4.59
CA ILE A 122 -2.39 8.72 4.36
C ILE A 122 -1.56 8.94 3.09
N CYS A 123 -1.91 9.94 2.29
CA CYS A 123 -1.24 10.25 1.03
C CYS A 123 -0.18 11.33 1.26
N ASN A 124 0.83 11.03 2.12
CA ASN A 124 1.84 12.01 2.52
C ASN A 124 3.08 12.01 1.63
N VAL A 125 3.47 10.82 1.16
CA VAL A 125 4.67 10.63 0.34
C VAL A 125 4.27 9.95 -0.94
N PHE A 126 4.53 10.57 -2.09
CA PHE A 126 4.43 9.95 -3.40
C PHE A 126 5.82 9.65 -3.92
N SER A 127 6.02 8.49 -4.53
CA SER A 127 7.24 8.15 -5.25
C SER A 127 6.95 7.55 -6.60
N ILE A 128 7.78 7.90 -7.56
CA ILE A 128 7.85 7.29 -8.89
C ILE A 128 9.26 6.71 -9.01
N ILE A 129 9.35 5.40 -9.21
CA ILE A 129 10.63 4.74 -9.45
C ILE A 129 10.66 4.43 -10.95
N GLU A 130 11.51 5.15 -11.68
CA GLU A 130 11.62 5.07 -13.14
C GLU A 130 12.73 4.13 -13.59
N GLY A 131 13.65 3.82 -12.70
CA GLY A 131 14.78 2.95 -12.99
C GLY A 131 15.39 2.37 -11.73
N LYS A 132 16.36 1.48 -11.90
CA LYS A 132 17.07 0.83 -10.81
C LYS A 132 17.93 1.87 -10.05
N PRO A 133 17.75 2.01 -8.71
CA PRO A 133 18.69 2.77 -7.88
C PRO A 133 20.09 2.15 -7.92
N SER A 134 21.12 2.99 -7.74
CA SER A 134 22.51 2.53 -7.88
C SER A 134 22.96 1.49 -6.84
N GLN A 135 22.34 1.49 -5.66
CA GLN A 135 22.74 0.63 -4.53
C GLN A 135 21.76 -0.52 -4.23
N THR A 136 20.61 -0.55 -4.88
CA THR A 136 19.56 -1.54 -4.62
C THR A 136 19.16 -2.25 -5.92
N GLU A 137 19.23 -3.57 -5.94
CA GLU A 137 18.64 -4.37 -7.01
C GLU A 137 17.13 -4.39 -6.84
N ILE A 138 16.37 -4.01 -7.87
CA ILE A 138 14.91 -4.08 -7.86
C ILE A 138 14.46 -5.25 -8.76
N ILE A 139 13.79 -6.22 -8.14
CA ILE A 139 13.17 -7.35 -8.83
C ILE A 139 11.66 -7.16 -8.79
N VAL A 140 11.02 -7.00 -9.95
CA VAL A 140 9.56 -6.90 -10.05
C VAL A 140 8.97 -8.24 -10.48
N VAL A 141 8.11 -8.79 -9.63
CA VAL A 141 7.40 -10.05 -9.87
C VAL A 141 5.94 -9.74 -10.20
N ILE A 142 5.56 -9.87 -11.46
CA ILE A 142 4.19 -9.64 -11.92
C ILE A 142 3.40 -10.95 -11.85
N LEU A 143 2.34 -10.95 -11.05
CA LEU A 143 1.43 -12.09 -10.93
C LEU A 143 0.23 -11.93 -11.86
N ASN A 144 -0.08 -12.96 -12.63
CA ASN A 144 -1.31 -13.00 -13.44
C ASN A 144 -2.55 -13.26 -12.57
N GLN A 145 -2.64 -12.58 -11.44
CA GLN A 145 -3.73 -12.63 -10.47
C GLN A 145 -4.03 -11.23 -9.97
N ASP A 146 -5.25 -11.01 -9.51
CA ASP A 146 -5.67 -9.76 -8.87
C ASP A 146 -5.23 -9.79 -7.38
N VAL A 147 -4.18 -9.02 -7.05
CA VAL A 147 -3.56 -9.00 -5.71
C VAL A 147 -3.53 -7.59 -5.12
N GLY A 148 -4.07 -7.44 -3.92
CA GLY A 148 -4.18 -6.17 -3.23
C GLY A 148 -5.21 -5.22 -3.86
N LEU A 149 -5.37 -4.03 -3.28
CA LEU A 149 -6.32 -3.03 -3.78
C LEU A 149 -5.85 -2.39 -5.08
N GLY A 150 -6.77 -2.25 -6.01
CA GLY A 150 -6.62 -1.56 -7.28
C GLY A 150 -7.46 -2.21 -8.36
N TRP A 151 -8.25 -1.41 -9.08
CA TRP A 151 -9.07 -1.83 -10.21
C TRP A 151 -9.36 -0.64 -11.12
N ASP A 152 -9.85 -0.92 -12.30
CA ASP A 152 -10.47 0.06 -13.18
C ASP A 152 -11.98 0.08 -12.88
N PRO A 153 -12.63 1.24 -12.70
CA PRO A 153 -14.07 1.33 -12.45
C PRO A 153 -14.94 0.69 -13.53
N SER A 154 -14.42 0.55 -14.74
CA SER A 154 -15.13 -0.10 -15.86
C SER A 154 -15.13 -1.63 -15.81
N TRP A 155 -14.36 -2.23 -14.89
CA TRP A 155 -14.33 -3.69 -14.78
C TRP A 155 -15.64 -4.27 -14.24
N PRO A 156 -15.93 -5.55 -14.53
CA PRO A 156 -17.10 -6.24 -13.99
C PRO A 156 -17.14 -6.14 -12.47
N GLN A 157 -18.32 -5.89 -11.93
CA GLN A 157 -18.52 -5.64 -10.50
C GLN A 157 -18.11 -6.84 -9.62
N ASP A 158 -18.37 -8.07 -10.09
CA ASP A 158 -17.97 -9.31 -9.41
C ASP A 158 -16.45 -9.43 -9.24
N ARG A 159 -15.69 -8.98 -10.25
CA ARG A 159 -14.23 -8.93 -10.17
C ARG A 159 -13.76 -7.91 -9.12
N ILE A 160 -14.38 -6.74 -9.08
CA ILE A 160 -14.06 -5.68 -8.11
C ILE A 160 -14.35 -6.17 -6.68
N GLU A 161 -15.52 -6.77 -6.46
CA GLU A 161 -15.92 -7.33 -5.17
C GLU A 161 -14.94 -8.40 -4.69
N LYS A 162 -14.53 -9.30 -5.58
CA LYS A 162 -13.53 -10.34 -5.25
C LYS A 162 -12.16 -9.75 -4.86
N ILE A 163 -11.73 -8.67 -5.50
CA ILE A 163 -10.50 -7.95 -5.13
C ILE A 163 -10.63 -7.39 -3.70
N ILE A 164 -11.77 -6.77 -3.38
CA ILE A 164 -12.04 -6.20 -2.05
C ILE A 164 -12.08 -7.32 -0.99
N GLU A 165 -12.79 -8.40 -1.24
CA GLU A 165 -12.87 -9.55 -0.33
C GLU A 165 -11.50 -10.19 -0.06
N ASN A 166 -10.71 -10.40 -1.11
CA ASN A 166 -9.37 -10.93 -0.96
C ASN A 166 -8.49 -9.97 -0.14
N TYR A 167 -8.58 -8.68 -0.41
CA TYR A 167 -7.81 -7.69 0.34
C TYR A 167 -8.17 -7.70 1.84
N LYS A 168 -9.43 -7.80 2.19
CA LYS A 168 -9.89 -7.93 3.59
C LYS A 168 -9.20 -9.10 4.30
N LYS A 169 -9.08 -10.25 3.66
CA LYS A 169 -8.42 -11.45 4.23
C LYS A 169 -6.95 -11.20 4.57
N PHE A 170 -6.22 -10.48 3.73
CA PHE A 170 -4.78 -10.21 3.93
C PHE A 170 -4.52 -9.13 4.98
N VAL A 171 -5.38 -8.15 5.13
CA VAL A 171 -5.18 -7.06 6.08
C VAL A 171 -5.27 -7.55 7.54
N PHE A 172 -5.96 -8.66 7.81
CA PHE A 172 -5.99 -9.31 9.13
C PHE A 172 -4.65 -9.93 9.57
N ILE A 173 -3.72 -10.19 8.64
CA ILE A 173 -2.45 -10.84 8.94
C ILE A 173 -1.39 -9.82 9.42
N LEU A 174 -1.61 -8.54 9.18
CA LEU A 174 -0.64 -7.46 9.42
C LEU A 174 -0.94 -6.59 10.67
N VAL A 175 -1.85 -7.04 11.52
CA VAL A 175 -2.20 -6.36 12.78
C VAL A 175 -1.60 -7.05 13.99
#